data_db12b9068c8d8bd5a0333edb8a69043c
#
_entry.id   db12b9068c8d8bd5a0333edb8a69043c
#
_cell.length_a   1.000
_cell.length_b   1.000
_cell.length_c   1.000
_cell.angle_alpha   90.00
_cell.angle_beta   90.00
_cell.angle_gamma   90.00
#
_symmetry.space_group_name_H-M   'P 1'
#
loop_
_entity.id
_entity.type
_entity.pdbx_description
1 polymer ?
#
loop_
_entity_poly.entity_id
_entity_poly.type
_entity_poly.pdbx_seq_one_letter_code
_entity_poly.pdbx_strand_id
1 'polypeptide(L)'
;MSNAGGTAGAARGTSRRTVGILCAIGASLAWGFGSTTSDYVLSAGVGNDTFLVIELSIGFLVLLALGAIRGELSGFRHPGLLRASSTGIIEPWGAYTLGNVGIIFSSGAFVALVSSLNPVLIAILAAPYLGERVSRRAAILMVVSIIGVALVVGGAGAAGTLKPEGIIFAILGLFCGAAYVLISSKLVRTMPVLPLVASQLLVAALASLALLIVRVTIFNGELQLPATEMQWAVSVATGVFGGAAPFILYLEATRRIPTTTVSQFSTLVPVIALIGGVVFLNDVTTPVQLLGTAIVVVSLSLLARYARAH
;
A
#
# COMPACT_ATOMS: atom_id res chain seq x y z
N MET A 1 -44.81 2.35 -20.86
CA MET A 1 -44.09 2.98 -19.74
C MET A 1 -43.11 1.97 -19.17
N SER A 2 -41.93 1.75 -19.78
CA SER A 2 -40.95 0.73 -19.30
C SER A 2 -39.52 1.02 -19.81
N ASN A 3 -38.95 2.20 -19.53
CA ASN A 3 -37.52 2.43 -19.84
C ASN A 3 -36.79 3.33 -18.84
N ALA A 4 -37.43 3.80 -17.77
CA ALA A 4 -36.77 4.68 -16.78
C ALA A 4 -35.94 3.92 -15.73
N GLY A 5 -36.22 2.63 -15.48
CA GLY A 5 -35.51 1.81 -14.49
C GLY A 5 -34.11 1.36 -14.94
N GLY A 6 -33.92 1.13 -16.24
CA GLY A 6 -32.66 0.62 -16.80
C GLY A 6 -31.54 1.68 -16.79
N THR A 7 -31.87 2.92 -17.12
CA THR A 7 -30.89 4.02 -17.18
C THR A 7 -30.38 4.47 -15.80
N ALA A 8 -31.24 4.46 -14.78
CA ALA A 8 -30.88 4.80 -13.41
C ALA A 8 -29.95 3.72 -12.78
N GLY A 9 -30.18 2.45 -13.08
CA GLY A 9 -29.31 1.34 -12.63
C GLY A 9 -27.93 1.37 -13.26
N ALA A 10 -27.85 1.64 -14.57
CA ALA A 10 -26.60 1.75 -15.30
C ALA A 10 -25.78 2.98 -14.83
N ALA A 11 -26.42 4.14 -14.63
CA ALA A 11 -25.76 5.34 -14.11
C ALA A 11 -25.18 5.14 -12.71
N ARG A 12 -25.90 4.47 -11.81
CA ARG A 12 -25.40 4.12 -10.44
C ARG A 12 -24.23 3.16 -10.50
N GLY A 13 -24.26 2.15 -11.37
CA GLY A 13 -23.17 1.18 -11.56
C GLY A 13 -21.89 1.86 -12.07
N THR A 14 -21.99 2.75 -13.03
CA THR A 14 -20.86 3.52 -13.58
C THR A 14 -20.26 4.45 -12.52
N SER A 15 -21.10 5.16 -11.74
CA SER A 15 -20.66 6.01 -10.63
C SER A 15 -19.87 5.20 -9.59
N ARG A 16 -20.37 4.02 -9.18
CA ARG A 16 -19.70 3.15 -8.19
C ARG A 16 -18.32 2.68 -8.65
N ARG A 17 -18.19 2.28 -9.92
CA ARG A 17 -16.91 1.84 -10.50
C ARG A 17 -15.91 2.99 -10.60
N THR A 18 -16.36 4.16 -11.04
CA THR A 18 -15.51 5.35 -11.12
C THR A 18 -14.94 5.72 -9.76
N VAL A 19 -15.76 5.71 -8.70
CA VAL A 19 -15.30 5.95 -7.32
C VAL A 19 -14.28 4.89 -6.90
N GLY A 20 -14.50 3.61 -7.23
CA GLY A 20 -13.54 2.54 -6.94
C GLY A 20 -12.17 2.76 -7.60
N ILE A 21 -12.14 3.18 -8.87
CA ILE A 21 -10.91 3.51 -9.60
C ILE A 21 -10.22 4.73 -8.99
N LEU A 22 -10.97 5.78 -8.66
CA LEU A 22 -10.41 6.98 -8.01
C LEU A 22 -9.81 6.65 -6.63
N CYS A 23 -10.47 5.79 -5.85
CA CYS A 23 -9.93 5.30 -4.59
C CYS A 23 -8.64 4.49 -4.80
N ALA A 24 -8.57 3.62 -5.81
CA ALA A 24 -7.36 2.85 -6.12
C ALA A 24 -6.18 3.74 -6.54
N ILE A 25 -6.45 4.75 -7.38
CA ILE A 25 -5.44 5.76 -7.76
C ILE A 25 -5.02 6.55 -6.53
N GLY A 26 -5.97 7.04 -5.72
CA GLY A 26 -5.69 7.80 -4.50
C GLY A 26 -4.85 7.00 -3.50
N ALA A 27 -5.11 5.70 -3.33
CA ALA A 27 -4.31 4.82 -2.50
C ALA A 27 -2.86 4.73 -3.00
N SER A 28 -2.67 4.58 -4.31
CA SER A 28 -1.35 4.49 -4.93
C SER A 28 -0.56 5.79 -4.83
N LEU A 29 -1.24 6.94 -5.01
CA LEU A 29 -0.65 8.27 -4.80
C LEU A 29 -0.22 8.46 -3.35
N ALA A 30 -1.06 8.05 -2.40
CA ALA A 30 -0.78 8.15 -0.97
C ALA A 30 0.42 7.26 -0.58
N TRP A 31 0.45 5.98 -1.00
CA TRP A 31 1.60 5.10 -0.75
C TRP A 31 2.88 5.60 -1.42
N GLY A 32 2.81 6.10 -2.67
CA GLY A 32 3.98 6.63 -3.36
C GLY A 32 4.57 7.85 -2.66
N PHE A 33 3.72 8.77 -2.20
CA PHE A 33 4.12 9.89 -1.37
C PHE A 33 4.66 9.42 -0.01
N GLY A 34 3.97 8.47 0.64
CA GLY A 34 4.42 7.83 1.87
C GLY A 34 5.80 7.21 1.72
N SER A 35 6.09 6.53 0.60
CA SER A 35 7.43 5.97 0.34
C SER A 35 8.51 7.05 0.27
N THR A 36 8.25 8.18 -0.41
CA THR A 36 9.21 9.31 -0.49
C THR A 36 9.46 9.92 0.89
N THR A 37 8.42 10.13 1.68
CA THR A 37 8.56 10.70 3.03
C THR A 37 9.22 9.73 4.01
N SER A 38 8.96 8.43 3.88
CA SER A 38 9.67 7.39 4.66
C SER A 38 11.15 7.37 4.34
N ASP A 39 11.52 7.45 3.06
CA ASP A 39 12.91 7.49 2.63
C ASP A 39 13.65 8.69 3.22
N TYR A 40 13.03 9.89 3.19
CA TYR A 40 13.57 11.08 3.83
C TYR A 40 13.84 10.88 5.33
N VAL A 41 12.88 10.33 6.08
CA VAL A 41 12.98 10.16 7.54
C VAL A 41 14.03 9.09 7.91
N LEU A 42 14.01 7.95 7.19
CA LEU A 42 14.93 6.85 7.45
C LEU A 42 16.36 7.19 7.05
N SER A 43 16.58 7.87 5.93
CA SER A 43 17.93 8.34 5.53
C SER A 43 18.47 9.43 6.44
N ALA A 44 17.62 10.16 7.17
CA ALA A 44 18.02 11.10 8.21
C ALA A 44 18.39 10.43 9.54
N GLY A 45 18.40 9.07 9.62
CA GLY A 45 18.89 8.31 10.77
C GLY A 45 17.82 7.96 11.81
N VAL A 46 16.54 8.18 11.53
CA VAL A 46 15.47 7.71 12.41
C VAL A 46 15.39 6.18 12.34
N GLY A 47 15.33 5.51 13.48
CA GLY A 47 15.23 4.06 13.52
C GLY A 47 13.92 3.55 12.91
N ASN A 48 14.01 2.49 12.10
CA ASN A 48 12.85 1.97 11.38
C ASN A 48 11.68 1.57 12.28
N ASP A 49 11.93 0.85 13.37
CA ASP A 49 10.91 0.45 14.34
C ASP A 49 10.30 1.66 15.07
N THR A 50 11.13 2.65 15.41
CA THR A 50 10.66 3.93 15.97
C THR A 50 9.75 4.65 14.97
N PHE A 51 10.17 4.71 13.71
CA PHE A 51 9.39 5.33 12.64
C PHE A 51 8.05 4.60 12.43
N LEU A 52 8.03 3.27 12.37
CA LEU A 52 6.80 2.50 12.25
C LEU A 52 5.83 2.70 13.43
N VAL A 53 6.35 2.83 14.65
CA VAL A 53 5.51 3.18 15.82
C VAL A 53 4.84 4.53 15.62
N ILE A 54 5.58 5.54 15.16
CA ILE A 54 5.03 6.89 14.92
C ILE A 54 4.02 6.84 13.77
N GLU A 55 4.40 6.31 12.62
CA GLU A 55 3.58 6.23 11.41
C GLU A 55 2.23 5.55 11.67
N LEU A 56 2.27 4.34 12.23
CA LEU A 56 1.07 3.53 12.43
C LEU A 56 0.18 4.08 13.55
N SER A 57 0.78 4.66 14.60
CA SER A 57 0.02 5.32 15.68
C SER A 57 -0.70 6.57 15.17
N ILE A 58 -0.03 7.42 14.39
CA ILE A 58 -0.65 8.59 13.78
C ILE A 58 -1.74 8.16 12.81
N GLY A 59 -1.49 7.15 11.97
CA GLY A 59 -2.50 6.60 11.07
C GLY A 59 -3.75 6.13 11.80
N PHE A 60 -3.59 5.40 12.92
CA PHE A 60 -4.70 4.99 13.79
C PHE A 60 -5.45 6.20 14.36
N LEU A 61 -4.74 7.18 14.94
CA LEU A 61 -5.36 8.35 15.55
C LEU A 61 -6.14 9.19 14.54
N VAL A 62 -5.62 9.35 13.34
CA VAL A 62 -6.30 10.06 12.23
C VAL A 62 -7.60 9.35 11.87
N LEU A 63 -7.60 8.02 11.71
CA LEU A 63 -8.82 7.28 11.41
C LEU A 63 -9.79 7.24 12.58
N LEU A 64 -9.31 7.19 13.81
CA LEU A 64 -10.17 7.28 15.00
C LEU A 64 -10.86 8.64 15.06
N ALA A 65 -10.12 9.74 14.85
CA ALA A 65 -10.67 11.09 14.79
C ALA A 65 -11.68 11.24 13.65
N LEU A 66 -11.37 10.71 12.46
CA LEU A 66 -12.29 10.70 11.33
C LEU A 66 -13.58 9.92 11.63
N GLY A 67 -13.47 8.78 12.34
CA GLY A 67 -14.61 7.99 12.80
C GLY A 67 -15.47 8.74 13.81
N ALA A 68 -14.86 9.50 14.72
CA ALA A 68 -15.55 10.34 15.65
C ALA A 68 -16.32 11.49 14.95
N ILE A 69 -15.66 12.19 14.02
CA ILE A 69 -16.26 13.29 13.24
C ILE A 69 -17.43 12.78 12.38
N ARG A 70 -17.33 11.57 11.83
CA ARG A 70 -18.39 10.97 10.99
C ARG A 70 -19.49 10.27 11.78
N GLY A 71 -19.37 10.17 13.10
CA GLY A 71 -20.31 9.41 13.93
C GLY A 71 -20.25 7.88 13.72
N GLU A 72 -19.12 7.37 13.19
CA GLU A 72 -18.93 5.96 12.86
C GLU A 72 -18.30 5.14 14.01
N LEU A 73 -18.19 5.71 15.22
CA LEU A 73 -17.59 5.01 16.37
C LEU A 73 -18.32 3.73 16.77
N SER A 74 -19.62 3.64 16.51
CA SER A 74 -20.38 2.40 16.73
C SER A 74 -19.84 1.20 15.93
N GLY A 75 -19.21 1.46 14.78
CA GLY A 75 -18.57 0.44 13.95
C GLY A 75 -17.40 -0.28 14.65
N PHE A 76 -16.77 0.35 15.65
CA PHE A 76 -15.73 -0.29 16.47
C PHE A 76 -16.27 -1.37 17.43
N ARG A 77 -17.60 -1.45 17.59
CA ARG A 77 -18.27 -2.51 18.37
C ARG A 77 -18.72 -3.68 17.49
N HIS A 78 -18.34 -3.69 16.21
CA HIS A 78 -18.75 -4.76 15.29
C HIS A 78 -18.25 -6.13 15.78
N PRO A 79 -19.13 -7.16 15.86
CA PRO A 79 -18.73 -8.51 16.22
C PRO A 79 -17.64 -9.03 15.28
N GLY A 80 -16.57 -9.59 15.84
CA GLY A 80 -15.43 -10.13 15.06
C GLY A 80 -14.38 -9.09 14.64
N LEU A 81 -14.55 -7.80 14.93
CA LEU A 81 -13.56 -6.77 14.60
C LEU A 81 -12.20 -7.05 15.26
N LEU A 82 -12.20 -7.49 16.53
CA LEU A 82 -10.97 -7.86 17.24
C LEU A 82 -10.19 -8.98 16.53
N ARG A 83 -10.89 -9.99 16.02
CA ARG A 83 -10.26 -11.06 15.22
C ARG A 83 -9.79 -10.53 13.87
N ALA A 84 -10.57 -9.69 13.21
CA ALA A 84 -10.23 -9.10 11.94
C ALA A 84 -9.04 -8.14 12.04
N SER A 85 -8.89 -7.41 13.15
CA SER A 85 -7.77 -6.49 13.38
C SER A 85 -6.41 -7.20 13.45
N SER A 86 -6.36 -8.50 13.80
CA SER A 86 -5.11 -9.27 13.80
C SER A 86 -4.42 -9.35 12.43
N THR A 87 -5.15 -9.11 11.33
CA THR A 87 -4.53 -8.99 10.00
C THR A 87 -3.55 -7.82 9.91
N GLY A 88 -3.62 -6.83 10.80
CA GLY A 88 -2.62 -5.76 10.95
C GLY A 88 -1.21 -6.29 11.30
N ILE A 89 -1.12 -7.49 11.90
CA ILE A 89 0.16 -8.19 12.11
C ILE A 89 0.76 -8.65 10.79
N ILE A 90 -0.08 -9.04 9.83
CA ILE A 90 0.38 -9.46 8.49
C ILE A 90 0.83 -8.23 7.72
N GLU A 91 -0.04 -7.21 7.62
CA GLU A 91 0.24 -5.91 7.04
C GLU A 91 -0.65 -4.87 7.74
N PRO A 92 -0.12 -3.68 8.09
CA PRO A 92 1.19 -3.13 7.70
C PRO A 92 2.40 -3.65 8.47
N TRP A 93 2.26 -4.23 9.69
CA TRP A 93 3.43 -4.54 10.50
C TRP A 93 4.39 -5.55 9.85
N GLY A 94 3.94 -6.75 9.51
CA GLY A 94 4.79 -7.83 8.99
C GLY A 94 5.39 -7.49 7.63
N ALA A 95 4.57 -7.04 6.68
CA ALA A 95 5.04 -6.69 5.34
C ALA A 95 6.08 -5.55 5.37
N TYR A 96 5.85 -4.51 6.17
CA TYR A 96 6.77 -3.37 6.30
C TYR A 96 8.06 -3.78 7.01
N THR A 97 7.97 -4.53 8.12
CA THR A 97 9.14 -5.01 8.85
C THR A 97 10.00 -5.93 7.97
N LEU A 98 9.39 -6.91 7.31
CA LEU A 98 10.11 -7.84 6.42
C LEU A 98 10.69 -7.12 5.19
N GLY A 99 9.94 -6.19 4.59
CA GLY A 99 10.41 -5.37 3.48
C GLY A 99 11.64 -4.57 3.86
N ASN A 100 11.63 -3.91 5.01
CA ASN A 100 12.74 -3.09 5.50
C ASN A 100 13.98 -3.95 5.85
N VAL A 101 13.79 -5.13 6.47
CA VAL A 101 14.88 -6.10 6.66
C VAL A 101 15.41 -6.56 5.30
N GLY A 102 14.53 -6.79 4.32
CA GLY A 102 14.92 -7.08 2.94
C GLY A 102 15.84 -6.02 2.34
N ILE A 103 15.56 -4.72 2.58
CA ILE A 103 16.39 -3.59 2.11
C ILE A 103 17.79 -3.65 2.72
N ILE A 104 17.92 -3.97 4.01
CA ILE A 104 19.22 -4.06 4.70
C ILE A 104 20.15 -5.11 4.05
N PHE A 105 19.61 -6.21 3.57
CA PHE A 105 20.37 -7.30 2.95
C PHE A 105 20.40 -7.27 1.41
N SER A 106 19.73 -6.28 0.79
CA SER A 106 19.73 -6.11 -0.66
C SER A 106 19.78 -4.62 -1.05
N SER A 107 18.66 -4.07 -1.50
CA SER A 107 18.48 -2.63 -1.77
C SER A 107 16.98 -2.30 -1.80
N GLY A 108 16.64 -1.02 -1.57
CA GLY A 108 15.27 -0.53 -1.73
C GLY A 108 14.74 -0.78 -3.14
N ALA A 109 15.59 -0.63 -4.16
CA ALA A 109 15.25 -0.91 -5.55
C ALA A 109 14.85 -2.38 -5.77
N PHE A 110 15.61 -3.34 -5.22
CA PHE A 110 15.27 -4.76 -5.32
C PHE A 110 13.96 -5.09 -4.62
N VAL A 111 13.75 -4.60 -3.38
CA VAL A 111 12.51 -4.84 -2.63
C VAL A 111 11.31 -4.21 -3.34
N ALA A 112 11.45 -3.01 -3.90
CA ALA A 112 10.40 -2.38 -4.70
C ALA A 112 10.06 -3.19 -5.96
N LEU A 113 11.06 -3.77 -6.64
CA LEU A 113 10.86 -4.64 -7.78
C LEU A 113 10.10 -5.91 -7.39
N VAL A 114 10.49 -6.58 -6.30
CA VAL A 114 9.78 -7.76 -5.77
C VAL A 114 8.34 -7.39 -5.40
N SER A 115 8.13 -6.27 -4.72
CA SER A 115 6.80 -5.79 -4.32
C SER A 115 5.90 -5.46 -5.51
N SER A 116 6.48 -5.07 -6.67
CA SER A 116 5.73 -4.85 -7.91
C SER A 116 5.09 -6.11 -8.49
N LEU A 117 5.50 -7.29 -8.04
CA LEU A 117 4.86 -8.56 -8.37
C LEU A 117 3.57 -8.83 -7.58
N ASN A 118 3.25 -7.98 -6.59
CA ASN A 118 2.05 -8.13 -5.76
C ASN A 118 0.75 -8.27 -6.58
N PRO A 119 0.49 -7.48 -7.64
CA PRO A 119 -0.69 -7.68 -8.49
C PRO A 119 -0.77 -9.06 -9.13
N VAL A 120 0.37 -9.64 -9.52
CA VAL A 120 0.41 -11.01 -10.10
C VAL A 120 0.06 -12.04 -9.04
N LEU A 121 0.68 -11.94 -7.86
CA LEU A 121 0.42 -12.86 -6.76
C LEU A 121 -1.06 -12.78 -6.31
N ILE A 122 -1.60 -11.57 -6.19
CA ILE A 122 -3.03 -11.36 -5.90
C ILE A 122 -3.90 -11.96 -7.01
N ALA A 123 -3.56 -11.75 -8.28
CA ALA A 123 -4.33 -12.29 -9.40
C ALA A 123 -4.41 -13.83 -9.39
N ILE A 124 -3.29 -14.49 -9.07
CA ILE A 124 -3.21 -15.95 -8.94
C ILE A 124 -4.06 -16.44 -7.76
N LEU A 125 -3.94 -15.80 -6.61
CA LEU A 125 -4.58 -16.23 -5.37
C LEU A 125 -6.04 -15.78 -5.26
N ALA A 126 -6.45 -14.69 -5.92
CA ALA A 126 -7.82 -14.19 -5.89
C ALA A 126 -8.81 -15.12 -6.58
N ALA A 127 -8.40 -15.85 -7.59
CA ALA A 127 -9.27 -16.79 -8.28
C ALA A 127 -9.84 -17.88 -7.34
N PRO A 128 -9.03 -18.65 -6.60
CA PRO A 128 -9.55 -19.64 -5.67
C PRO A 128 -10.13 -19.03 -4.38
N TYR A 129 -9.64 -17.86 -3.94
CA TYR A 129 -10.02 -17.29 -2.64
C TYR A 129 -11.23 -16.34 -2.71
N LEU A 130 -11.31 -15.50 -3.75
CA LEU A 130 -12.37 -14.49 -3.93
C LEU A 130 -13.33 -14.82 -5.06
N GLY A 131 -13.04 -15.84 -5.89
CA GLY A 131 -13.80 -16.16 -7.10
C GLY A 131 -13.60 -15.15 -8.23
N GLU A 132 -12.58 -14.31 -8.15
CA GLU A 132 -12.26 -13.30 -9.17
C GLU A 132 -11.45 -13.92 -10.31
N ARG A 133 -11.80 -13.56 -11.56
CA ARG A 133 -11.05 -13.98 -12.75
C ARG A 133 -10.42 -12.79 -13.44
N VAL A 134 -9.16 -12.94 -13.80
CA VAL A 134 -8.44 -11.91 -14.56
C VAL A 134 -8.70 -12.14 -16.06
N SER A 135 -9.22 -11.12 -16.73
CA SER A 135 -9.38 -11.18 -18.18
C SER A 135 -8.01 -11.21 -18.88
N ARG A 136 -7.93 -11.82 -20.06
CA ARG A 136 -6.68 -11.86 -20.84
C ARG A 136 -6.10 -10.46 -21.09
N ARG A 137 -6.95 -9.47 -21.35
CA ARG A 137 -6.52 -8.07 -21.55
C ARG A 137 -5.92 -7.49 -20.29
N ALA A 138 -6.57 -7.67 -19.11
CA ALA A 138 -6.05 -7.21 -17.84
C ALA A 138 -4.71 -7.90 -17.49
N ALA A 139 -4.57 -9.20 -17.78
CA ALA A 139 -3.31 -9.92 -17.57
C ALA A 139 -2.17 -9.37 -18.44
N ILE A 140 -2.42 -9.05 -19.71
CA ILE A 140 -1.43 -8.42 -20.61
C ILE A 140 -1.01 -7.04 -20.05
N LEU A 141 -1.98 -6.19 -19.68
CA LEU A 141 -1.70 -4.87 -19.14
C LEU A 141 -0.92 -4.94 -17.82
N MET A 142 -1.18 -5.96 -17.00
CA MET A 142 -0.43 -6.25 -15.77
C MET A 142 1.04 -6.55 -16.08
N VAL A 143 1.32 -7.46 -17.02
CA VAL A 143 2.68 -7.79 -17.43
C VAL A 143 3.41 -6.56 -17.98
N VAL A 144 2.74 -5.78 -18.85
CA VAL A 144 3.31 -4.55 -19.40
C VAL A 144 3.62 -3.52 -18.30
N SER A 145 2.72 -3.36 -17.31
CA SER A 145 2.98 -2.49 -16.15
C SER A 145 4.20 -2.94 -15.34
N ILE A 146 4.37 -4.24 -15.11
CA ILE A 146 5.51 -4.78 -14.37
C ILE A 146 6.82 -4.55 -15.12
N ILE A 147 6.82 -4.69 -16.45
CA ILE A 147 7.99 -4.32 -17.27
C ILE A 147 8.30 -2.83 -17.10
N GLY A 148 7.28 -1.97 -17.12
CA GLY A 148 7.45 -0.54 -16.85
C GLY A 148 8.05 -0.26 -15.48
N VAL A 149 7.57 -0.92 -14.42
CA VAL A 149 8.13 -0.81 -13.06
C VAL A 149 9.57 -1.31 -13.00
N ALA A 150 9.87 -2.42 -13.68
CA ALA A 150 11.24 -2.94 -13.73
C ALA A 150 12.22 -1.93 -14.37
N LEU A 151 11.77 -1.16 -15.38
CA LEU A 151 12.56 -0.08 -15.97
C LEU A 151 12.71 1.12 -15.02
N VAL A 152 11.64 1.49 -14.28
CA VAL A 152 11.70 2.57 -13.28
C VAL A 152 12.72 2.22 -12.19
N VAL A 153 12.60 1.04 -11.61
CA VAL A 153 13.43 0.59 -10.49
C VAL A 153 14.86 0.26 -10.95
N GLY A 154 15.00 -0.44 -12.08
CA GLY A 154 16.32 -0.81 -12.64
C GLY A 154 17.13 0.37 -13.13
N GLY A 155 16.47 1.44 -13.59
CA GLY A 155 17.12 2.68 -13.99
C GLY A 155 17.75 3.48 -12.82
N ALA A 156 17.35 3.19 -11.58
CA ALA A 156 17.94 3.82 -10.38
C ALA A 156 19.31 3.24 -9.98
N GLY A 157 19.80 2.22 -10.67
CA GLY A 157 21.06 1.55 -10.36
C GLY A 157 20.94 0.62 -9.15
N ALA A 158 20.80 -0.67 -9.39
CA ALA A 158 20.84 -1.70 -8.36
C ALA A 158 22.28 -1.93 -7.85
N ALA A 159 22.90 -0.91 -7.28
CA ALA A 159 24.24 -0.97 -6.70
C ALA A 159 24.16 -1.46 -5.25
N GLY A 160 23.99 -2.76 -5.05
CA GLY A 160 24.05 -3.39 -3.75
C GLY A 160 24.42 -4.87 -3.87
N THR A 161 25.12 -5.41 -2.87
CA THR A 161 25.36 -6.86 -2.77
C THR A 161 24.04 -7.55 -2.43
N LEU A 162 23.45 -8.21 -3.41
CA LEU A 162 22.24 -8.99 -3.21
C LEU A 162 22.56 -10.25 -2.40
N LYS A 163 22.15 -10.28 -1.13
CA LYS A 163 22.31 -11.45 -0.28
C LYS A 163 21.05 -12.32 -0.31
N PRO A 164 21.17 -13.67 -0.15
CA PRO A 164 20.03 -14.57 -0.12
C PRO A 164 18.97 -14.17 0.93
N GLU A 165 19.39 -13.64 2.08
CA GLU A 165 18.51 -13.15 3.13
C GLU A 165 17.60 -12.02 2.62
N GLY A 166 18.17 -11.07 1.85
CA GLY A 166 17.41 -9.98 1.25
C GLY A 166 16.31 -10.47 0.31
N ILE A 167 16.61 -11.51 -0.48
CA ILE A 167 15.62 -12.15 -1.37
C ILE A 167 14.49 -12.79 -0.56
N ILE A 168 14.85 -13.56 0.48
CA ILE A 168 13.89 -14.27 1.32
C ILE A 168 12.95 -13.28 2.01
N PHE A 169 13.49 -12.24 2.65
CA PHE A 169 12.69 -11.25 3.37
C PHE A 169 11.79 -10.42 2.43
N ALA A 170 12.28 -10.03 1.25
CA ALA A 170 11.47 -9.35 0.25
C ALA A 170 10.28 -10.22 -0.23
N ILE A 171 10.52 -11.52 -0.49
CA ILE A 171 9.48 -12.46 -0.89
C ILE A 171 8.48 -12.68 0.24
N LEU A 172 8.93 -12.84 1.49
CA LEU A 172 8.03 -12.97 2.64
C LEU A 172 7.16 -11.73 2.82
N GLY A 173 7.73 -10.52 2.67
CA GLY A 173 6.98 -9.28 2.68
C GLY A 173 5.91 -9.22 1.59
N LEU A 174 6.25 -9.63 0.35
CA LEU A 174 5.31 -9.75 -0.76
C LEU A 174 4.13 -10.68 -0.44
N PHE A 175 4.40 -11.85 0.15
CA PHE A 175 3.34 -12.79 0.56
C PHE A 175 2.47 -12.22 1.68
N CYS A 176 3.05 -11.52 2.65
CA CYS A 176 2.29 -10.82 3.69
C CYS A 176 1.34 -9.79 3.07
N GLY A 177 1.83 -8.94 2.16
CA GLY A 177 1.02 -7.95 1.47
C GLY A 177 -0.14 -8.58 0.69
N ALA A 178 0.14 -9.61 -0.12
CA ALA A 178 -0.90 -10.32 -0.87
C ALA A 178 -1.94 -10.98 0.05
N ALA A 179 -1.50 -11.66 1.11
CA ALA A 179 -2.39 -12.29 2.08
C ALA A 179 -3.30 -11.27 2.77
N TYR A 180 -2.74 -10.16 3.24
CA TYR A 180 -3.50 -9.06 3.83
C TYR A 180 -4.58 -8.54 2.88
N VAL A 181 -4.19 -8.21 1.65
CA VAL A 181 -5.12 -7.68 0.63
C VAL A 181 -6.28 -8.64 0.40
N LEU A 182 -6.02 -9.92 0.23
CA LEU A 182 -7.05 -10.93 -0.03
C LEU A 182 -7.99 -11.10 1.17
N ILE A 183 -7.43 -11.22 2.38
CA ILE A 183 -8.21 -11.39 3.61
C ILE A 183 -9.03 -10.13 3.87
N SER A 184 -8.41 -8.95 3.85
CA SER A 184 -9.08 -7.69 4.14
C SER A 184 -10.13 -7.32 3.10
N SER A 185 -9.90 -7.64 1.81
CA SER A 185 -10.91 -7.48 0.75
C SER A 185 -12.17 -8.32 0.99
N LYS A 186 -12.04 -9.48 1.63
CA LYS A 186 -13.18 -10.30 2.04
C LYS A 186 -13.86 -9.71 3.28
N LEU A 187 -13.09 -9.25 4.26
CA LEU A 187 -13.61 -8.67 5.51
C LEU A 187 -14.45 -7.42 5.25
N VAL A 188 -14.02 -6.52 4.37
CA VAL A 188 -14.76 -5.28 4.06
C VAL A 188 -16.09 -5.49 3.34
N ARG A 189 -16.40 -6.72 2.93
CA ARG A 189 -17.74 -7.07 2.40
C ARG A 189 -18.78 -7.18 3.52
N THR A 190 -18.33 -7.46 4.75
CA THR A 190 -19.20 -7.68 5.92
C THR A 190 -18.97 -6.71 7.05
N MET A 191 -17.87 -5.95 7.02
CA MET A 191 -17.48 -5.00 8.07
C MET A 191 -17.30 -3.58 7.51
N PRO A 192 -17.51 -2.52 8.31
CA PRO A 192 -17.23 -1.16 7.91
C PRO A 192 -15.71 -0.96 7.76
N VAL A 193 -15.30 -0.28 6.65
CA VAL A 193 -13.88 -0.14 6.28
C VAL A 193 -13.10 0.65 7.32
N LEU A 194 -13.61 1.81 7.75
CA LEU A 194 -12.88 2.71 8.63
C LEU A 194 -12.53 2.07 9.98
N PRO A 195 -13.48 1.45 10.73
CA PRO A 195 -13.12 0.75 11.97
C PRO A 195 -12.17 -0.42 11.75
N LEU A 196 -12.32 -1.15 10.64
CA LEU A 196 -11.43 -2.28 10.33
C LEU A 196 -9.99 -1.78 10.13
N VAL A 197 -9.77 -0.80 9.25
CA VAL A 197 -8.43 -0.25 8.98
C VAL A 197 -7.83 0.37 10.23
N ALA A 198 -8.61 1.18 10.97
CA ALA A 198 -8.12 1.80 12.20
C ALA A 198 -7.66 0.75 13.22
N SER A 199 -8.45 -0.32 13.42
CA SER A 199 -8.06 -1.38 14.36
C SER A 199 -6.87 -2.21 13.88
N GLN A 200 -6.70 -2.42 12.56
CA GLN A 200 -5.52 -3.05 11.98
C GLN A 200 -4.26 -2.20 12.21
N LEU A 201 -4.35 -0.86 12.01
CA LEU A 201 -3.25 0.07 12.29
C LEU A 201 -2.88 0.08 13.78
N LEU A 202 -3.87 0.04 14.68
CA LEU A 202 -3.62 -0.05 16.12
C LEU A 202 -2.84 -1.33 16.47
N VAL A 203 -3.28 -2.48 15.97
CA VAL A 203 -2.60 -3.76 16.22
C VAL A 203 -1.17 -3.73 15.66
N ALA A 204 -0.98 -3.16 14.46
CA ALA A 204 0.33 -3.01 13.86
C ALA A 204 1.23 -2.03 14.65
N ALA A 205 0.69 -0.92 15.14
CA ALA A 205 1.40 0.03 16.01
C ALA A 205 1.86 -0.64 17.32
N LEU A 206 0.98 -1.42 17.95
CA LEU A 206 1.31 -2.17 19.18
C LEU A 206 2.38 -3.24 18.92
N ALA A 207 2.31 -3.94 17.78
CA ALA A 207 3.33 -4.91 17.39
C ALA A 207 4.69 -4.23 17.11
N SER A 208 4.69 -3.07 16.43
CA SER A 208 5.91 -2.26 16.24
C SER A 208 6.48 -1.77 17.56
N LEU A 209 5.63 -1.30 18.48
CA LEU A 209 6.05 -0.87 19.81
C LEU A 209 6.66 -2.03 20.63
N ALA A 210 6.04 -3.21 20.57
CA ALA A 210 6.57 -4.40 21.22
C ALA A 210 7.95 -4.78 20.66
N LEU A 211 8.13 -4.73 19.33
CA LEU A 211 9.42 -4.98 18.70
C LEU A 211 10.46 -3.93 19.12
N LEU A 212 10.10 -2.64 19.12
CA LEU A 212 10.97 -1.56 19.59
C LEU A 212 11.41 -1.77 21.05
N ILE A 213 10.47 -2.09 21.94
CA ILE A 213 10.79 -2.37 23.36
C ILE A 213 11.76 -3.54 23.45
N VAL A 214 11.49 -4.65 22.78
CA VAL A 214 12.37 -5.84 22.78
C VAL A 214 13.77 -5.46 22.28
N ARG A 215 13.87 -4.71 21.20
CA ARG A 215 15.16 -4.28 20.65
C ARG A 215 15.95 -3.41 21.62
N VAL A 216 15.28 -2.44 22.26
CA VAL A 216 15.94 -1.51 23.19
C VAL A 216 16.31 -2.20 24.50
N THR A 217 15.41 -3.01 25.08
CA THR A 217 15.61 -3.57 26.44
C THR A 217 16.38 -4.89 26.47
N ILE A 218 16.21 -5.73 25.44
CA ILE A 218 16.84 -7.07 25.40
C ILE A 218 18.13 -7.04 24.57
N PHE A 219 18.10 -6.35 23.43
CA PHE A 219 19.25 -6.31 22.52
C PHE A 219 20.10 -5.05 22.68
N ASN A 220 19.84 -4.19 23.69
CA ASN A 220 20.54 -2.94 23.95
C ASN A 220 20.64 -2.02 22.72
N GLY A 221 19.60 -2.05 21.85
CA GLY A 221 19.54 -1.19 20.68
C GLY A 221 19.28 0.27 21.06
N GLU A 222 19.85 1.20 20.29
CA GLU A 222 19.66 2.62 20.52
C GLU A 222 18.26 3.08 20.07
N LEU A 223 17.66 3.98 20.85
CA LEU A 223 16.41 4.63 20.49
C LEU A 223 16.71 5.83 19.58
N GLN A 224 16.46 5.68 18.28
CA GLN A 224 16.72 6.69 17.27
C GLN A 224 15.43 7.44 16.92
N LEU A 225 15.18 8.56 17.62
CA LEU A 225 14.03 9.44 17.42
C LEU A 225 14.29 10.48 16.32
N PRO A 226 13.23 11.07 15.71
CA PRO A 226 13.38 12.26 14.90
C PRO A 226 14.08 13.38 15.69
N ALA A 227 15.16 13.95 15.14
CA ALA A 227 15.99 14.94 15.82
C ALA A 227 15.55 16.39 15.54
N THR A 228 14.82 16.63 14.45
CA THR A 228 14.41 17.98 14.02
C THR A 228 12.89 18.08 13.88
N GLU A 229 12.36 19.31 13.97
CA GLU A 229 10.93 19.56 13.76
C GLU A 229 10.46 19.10 12.37
N MET A 230 11.30 19.24 11.34
CA MET A 230 10.99 18.78 10.00
C MET A 230 10.87 17.24 9.95
N GLN A 231 11.76 16.50 10.60
CA GLN A 231 11.67 15.03 10.67
C GLN A 231 10.39 14.59 11.39
N TRP A 232 9.99 15.28 12.47
CA TRP A 232 8.72 15.04 13.14
C TRP A 232 7.51 15.36 12.25
N ALA A 233 7.52 16.52 11.59
CA ALA A 233 6.44 16.91 10.68
C ALA A 233 6.27 15.94 9.53
N VAL A 234 7.38 15.49 8.92
CA VAL A 234 7.36 14.50 7.84
C VAL A 234 6.92 13.14 8.35
N SER A 235 7.36 12.70 9.53
CA SER A 235 6.91 11.43 10.14
C SER A 235 5.39 11.43 10.40
N VAL A 236 4.84 12.55 10.88
CA VAL A 236 3.39 12.72 11.07
C VAL A 236 2.66 12.71 9.72
N ALA A 237 3.19 13.41 8.71
CA ALA A 237 2.61 13.40 7.37
C ALA A 237 2.62 11.99 6.77
N THR A 238 3.69 11.20 7.00
CA THR A 238 3.75 9.80 6.58
C THR A 238 2.69 8.95 7.28
N GLY A 239 2.41 9.19 8.56
CA GLY A 239 1.33 8.51 9.27
C GLY A 239 -0.05 8.71 8.61
N VAL A 240 -0.28 9.88 8.02
CA VAL A 240 -1.51 10.18 7.27
C VAL A 240 -1.47 9.54 5.88
N PHE A 241 -0.40 9.80 5.11
CA PHE A 241 -0.31 9.44 3.68
C PHE A 241 0.28 8.05 3.43
N GLY A 242 1.13 7.52 4.30
CA GLY A 242 1.66 6.16 4.25
C GLY A 242 0.82 5.16 5.04
N GLY A 243 0.29 5.60 6.21
CA GLY A 243 -0.48 4.78 7.14
C GLY A 243 -1.98 4.81 6.90
N ALA A 244 -2.66 5.95 7.12
CA ALA A 244 -4.13 6.00 7.14
C ALA A 244 -4.78 5.98 5.75
N ALA A 245 -4.41 6.95 4.90
CA ALA A 245 -5.10 7.21 3.64
C ALA A 245 -5.01 6.04 2.65
N PRO A 246 -3.85 5.40 2.41
CA PRO A 246 -3.77 4.36 1.40
C PRO A 246 -4.59 3.12 1.78
N PHE A 247 -4.54 2.67 3.01
CA PHE A 247 -5.27 1.48 3.44
C PHE A 247 -6.79 1.68 3.37
N ILE A 248 -7.31 2.83 3.83
CA ILE A 248 -8.74 3.11 3.75
C ILE A 248 -9.19 3.24 2.29
N LEU A 249 -8.44 3.95 1.45
CA LEU A 249 -8.78 4.12 0.04
C LEU A 249 -8.67 2.80 -0.74
N TYR A 250 -7.64 1.99 -0.45
CA TYR A 250 -7.46 0.69 -1.09
C TYR A 250 -8.63 -0.26 -0.77
N LEU A 251 -8.99 -0.40 0.50
CA LEU A 251 -10.09 -1.27 0.90
C LEU A 251 -11.46 -0.73 0.47
N GLU A 252 -11.64 0.60 0.41
CA GLU A 252 -12.82 1.19 -0.19
C GLU A 252 -12.91 0.93 -1.71
N ALA A 253 -11.78 0.85 -2.40
CA ALA A 253 -11.75 0.45 -3.81
C ALA A 253 -12.19 -1.01 -3.99
N THR A 254 -11.68 -1.94 -3.16
CA THR A 254 -12.01 -3.37 -3.25
C THR A 254 -13.49 -3.69 -2.94
N ARG A 255 -14.19 -2.81 -2.25
CA ARG A 255 -15.65 -2.89 -2.09
C ARG A 255 -16.44 -2.56 -3.36
N ARG A 256 -15.81 -1.87 -4.32
CA ARG A 256 -16.47 -1.29 -5.50
C ARG A 256 -16.08 -1.96 -6.79
N ILE A 257 -14.83 -2.39 -6.89
CA ILE A 257 -14.27 -3.05 -8.09
C ILE A 257 -13.46 -4.28 -7.65
N PRO A 258 -13.20 -5.24 -8.56
CA PRO A 258 -12.45 -6.46 -8.23
C PRO A 258 -11.08 -6.15 -7.62
N THR A 259 -10.70 -6.92 -6.61
CA THR A 259 -9.42 -6.78 -5.89
C THR A 259 -8.24 -6.91 -6.84
N THR A 260 -8.33 -7.81 -7.83
CA THR A 260 -7.35 -7.98 -8.90
C THR A 260 -7.17 -6.74 -9.76
N THR A 261 -8.24 -5.94 -9.97
CA THR A 261 -8.15 -4.65 -10.68
C THR A 261 -7.54 -3.58 -9.77
N VAL A 262 -7.92 -3.53 -8.50
CA VAL A 262 -7.38 -2.56 -7.53
C VAL A 262 -5.87 -2.75 -7.38
N SER A 263 -5.41 -3.99 -7.21
CA SER A 263 -3.99 -4.30 -7.01
C SER A 263 -3.10 -3.85 -8.18
N GLN A 264 -3.61 -3.83 -9.41
CA GLN A 264 -2.83 -3.37 -10.56
C GLN A 264 -2.48 -1.87 -10.47
N PHE A 265 -3.31 -1.05 -9.80
CA PHE A 265 -2.98 0.36 -9.58
C PHE A 265 -1.80 0.57 -8.64
N SER A 266 -1.45 -0.41 -7.79
CA SER A 266 -0.27 -0.33 -6.92
C SER A 266 1.05 -0.23 -7.71
N THR A 267 1.07 -0.58 -8.99
CA THR A 267 2.23 -0.35 -9.87
C THR A 267 2.52 1.14 -10.12
N LEU A 268 1.60 2.05 -9.78
CA LEU A 268 1.86 3.50 -9.75
C LEU A 268 2.76 3.92 -8.59
N VAL A 269 2.83 3.15 -7.51
CA VAL A 269 3.58 3.52 -6.30
C VAL A 269 5.04 3.85 -6.61
N PRO A 270 5.82 3.00 -7.30
CA PRO A 270 7.20 3.33 -7.67
C PRO A 270 7.33 4.55 -8.58
N VAL A 271 6.34 4.78 -9.45
CA VAL A 271 6.30 5.96 -10.32
C VAL A 271 6.12 7.24 -9.52
N ILE A 272 5.21 7.23 -8.55
CA ILE A 272 4.96 8.37 -7.67
C ILE A 272 6.15 8.61 -6.75
N ALA A 273 6.76 7.55 -6.21
CA ALA A 273 7.97 7.65 -5.41
C ALA A 273 9.13 8.26 -6.21
N LEU A 274 9.30 7.88 -7.49
CA LEU A 274 10.28 8.50 -8.39
C LEU A 274 10.02 10.01 -8.57
N ILE A 275 8.77 10.39 -8.84
CA ILE A 275 8.39 11.80 -8.96
C ILE A 275 8.67 12.55 -7.64
N GLY A 276 8.31 11.94 -6.52
CA GLY A 276 8.58 12.50 -5.18
C GLY A 276 10.07 12.68 -4.92
N GLY A 277 10.90 11.69 -5.27
CA GLY A 277 12.36 11.77 -5.18
C GLY A 277 12.92 12.95 -5.97
N VAL A 278 12.47 13.13 -7.21
CA VAL A 278 12.89 14.27 -8.05
C VAL A 278 12.47 15.60 -7.47
N VAL A 279 11.21 15.71 -7.04
CA VAL A 279 10.64 17.01 -6.61
C VAL A 279 11.11 17.42 -5.22
N PHE A 280 11.24 16.47 -4.29
CA PHE A 280 11.51 16.77 -2.88
C PHE A 280 12.92 16.42 -2.44
N LEU A 281 13.58 15.42 -3.08
CA LEU A 281 14.92 14.97 -2.72
C LEU A 281 15.99 15.39 -3.74
N ASN A 282 15.60 16.07 -4.83
CA ASN A 282 16.46 16.48 -5.95
C ASN A 282 17.16 15.31 -6.66
N ASP A 283 16.51 14.15 -6.70
CA ASP A 283 17.02 12.99 -7.42
C ASP A 283 17.09 13.23 -8.93
N VAL A 284 18.10 12.67 -9.57
CA VAL A 284 18.26 12.77 -11.02
C VAL A 284 17.63 11.55 -11.69
N THR A 285 16.70 11.78 -12.62
CA THR A 285 16.07 10.70 -13.39
C THR A 285 16.87 10.32 -14.62
N THR A 286 16.80 9.04 -14.98
CA THR A 286 17.36 8.51 -16.23
C THR A 286 16.29 8.41 -17.32
N PRO A 287 16.67 8.46 -18.63
CA PRO A 287 15.72 8.23 -19.72
C PRO A 287 14.98 6.88 -19.61
N VAL A 288 15.64 5.85 -19.05
CA VAL A 288 15.04 4.53 -18.82
C VAL A 288 13.90 4.59 -17.80
N GLN A 289 14.08 5.36 -16.71
CA GLN A 289 13.04 5.60 -15.71
C GLN A 289 11.84 6.34 -16.31
N LEU A 290 12.07 7.34 -17.15
CA LEU A 290 11.00 8.07 -17.84
C LEU A 290 10.23 7.17 -18.80
N LEU A 291 10.90 6.31 -19.54
CA LEU A 291 10.26 5.31 -20.42
C LEU A 291 9.42 4.32 -19.59
N GLY A 292 9.97 3.80 -18.50
CA GLY A 292 9.24 2.91 -17.58
C GLY A 292 7.99 3.58 -17.01
N THR A 293 8.10 4.84 -16.57
CA THR A 293 6.98 5.67 -16.11
C THR A 293 5.88 5.79 -17.15
N ALA A 294 6.24 6.12 -18.40
CA ALA A 294 5.28 6.23 -19.50
C ALA A 294 4.54 4.91 -19.75
N ILE A 295 5.26 3.77 -19.74
CA ILE A 295 4.67 2.43 -19.90
C ILE A 295 3.66 2.14 -18.78
N VAL A 296 3.99 2.39 -17.51
CA VAL A 296 3.08 2.18 -16.38
C VAL A 296 1.82 3.02 -16.52
N VAL A 297 1.97 4.33 -16.76
CA VAL A 297 0.84 5.27 -16.86
C VAL A 297 -0.10 4.91 -18.02
N VAL A 298 0.45 4.56 -19.20
CA VAL A 298 -0.34 4.15 -20.36
C VAL A 298 -1.09 2.84 -20.05
N SER A 299 -0.41 1.82 -19.50
CA SER A 299 -1.02 0.54 -19.18
C SER A 299 -2.19 0.68 -18.20
N LEU A 300 -2.01 1.48 -17.15
CA LEU A 300 -3.06 1.71 -16.16
C LEU A 300 -4.20 2.59 -16.69
N SER A 301 -3.90 3.55 -17.56
CA SER A 301 -4.94 4.35 -18.25
C SER A 301 -5.83 3.47 -19.11
N LEU A 302 -5.25 2.52 -19.84
CA LEU A 302 -5.99 1.53 -20.63
C LEU A 302 -6.79 0.60 -19.73
N LEU A 303 -6.22 0.13 -18.63
CA LEU A 303 -6.91 -0.71 -17.65
C LEU A 303 -8.11 0.01 -17.04
N ALA A 304 -7.94 1.28 -16.64
CA ALA A 304 -9.02 2.08 -16.06
C ALA A 304 -10.18 2.28 -17.03
N ARG A 305 -9.88 2.52 -18.32
CA ARG A 305 -10.91 2.59 -19.39
C ARG A 305 -11.64 1.25 -19.55
N TYR A 306 -10.90 0.14 -19.57
CA TYR A 306 -11.48 -1.20 -19.68
C TYR A 306 -12.37 -1.54 -18.48
N ALA A 307 -11.92 -1.23 -17.26
CA ALA A 307 -12.67 -1.48 -16.03
C ALA A 307 -13.94 -0.62 -15.90
N ARG A 308 -14.03 0.52 -16.62
CA ARG A 308 -15.25 1.33 -16.68
C ARG A 308 -16.29 0.77 -17.66
N ALA A 309 -15.82 0.13 -18.73
CA ALA A 309 -16.67 -0.36 -19.82
C ALA A 309 -17.35 -1.71 -19.49
N HIS A 310 -16.83 -2.48 -18.56
CA HIS A 310 -17.28 -3.83 -18.18
C HIS A 310 -17.57 -3.93 -16.68
#